data_b475218b33ed0de9314a496ddfbff757
#
_entry.id   b475218b33ed0de9314a496ddfbff757
#
_cell.length_a   1.000
_cell.length_b   1.000
_cell.length_c   1.000
_cell.angle_alpha   90.00
_cell.angle_beta   90.00
_cell.angle_gamma   90.00
#
_symmetry.space_group_name_H-M   'P 1'
#
loop_
_entity.id
_entity.type
_entity.pdbx_description
1 polymer ?
#
loop_
_entity_poly.entity_id
_entity_poly.type
_entity_poly.pdbx_seq_one_letter_code
_entity_poly.pdbx_strand_id
1 'polypeptide(L)'
;MRIVNEEGASFKGRVEVQIDGLWGTVSDLGWDIYDANVVCKQNNFGGAVGAYSGSNFGNGKGPIWMSNFQCKGSEPSLAKCIHNSTEVQEKYGHYRDASVECYGKLFAILHFAPIVLMLGLHVTTKTHLLIIM
;
A
#
# COMPACT_ATOMS: atom_id res chain seq x y z
N MET A 1 9.10 -0.32 5.36
CA MET A 1 7.79 -0.94 5.16
C MET A 1 7.76 -1.67 3.83
N ARG A 2 7.05 -2.76 3.77
CA ARG A 2 6.93 -3.56 2.55
C ARG A 2 5.55 -4.20 2.45
N ILE A 3 5.22 -4.64 1.25
CA ILE A 3 3.97 -5.34 0.94
C ILE A 3 4.36 -6.74 0.52
N VAL A 4 3.81 -7.75 1.20
CA VAL A 4 4.26 -9.14 1.06
C VAL A 4 3.09 -10.06 0.78
N ASN A 5 3.26 -10.96 -0.20
CA ASN A 5 2.32 -12.06 -0.43
C ASN A 5 3.07 -13.27 -0.98
N GLU A 6 2.41 -14.42 -0.99
CA GLU A 6 3.03 -15.66 -1.42
C GLU A 6 3.31 -15.71 -2.91
N GLU A 7 2.58 -14.93 -3.67
CA GLU A 7 2.72 -14.92 -5.13
C GLU A 7 3.87 -14.05 -5.59
N GLY A 8 4.43 -13.24 -4.70
CA GLY A 8 5.51 -12.35 -5.04
C GLY A 8 5.10 -11.09 -5.79
N ALA A 9 3.81 -10.82 -5.94
CA ALA A 9 3.35 -9.58 -6.55
C ALA A 9 3.68 -8.41 -5.64
N SER A 10 4.18 -7.31 -6.22
CA SER A 10 4.65 -6.18 -5.42
C SER A 10 3.54 -5.20 -5.03
N PHE A 11 2.39 -5.26 -5.71
CA PHE A 11 1.36 -4.24 -5.57
C PHE A 11 0.21 -4.64 -4.64
N LYS A 12 0.26 -5.84 -4.07
CA LYS A 12 -0.77 -6.28 -3.13
C LYS A 12 -0.17 -7.25 -2.13
N GLY A 13 -0.67 -7.22 -0.92
CA GLY A 13 -0.22 -8.14 0.11
C GLY A 13 -0.37 -7.59 1.50
N ARG A 14 0.19 -8.33 2.43
CA ARG A 14 0.24 -7.98 3.85
C ARG A 14 1.20 -6.82 4.06
N VAL A 15 0.79 -5.89 4.92
CA VAL A 15 1.64 -4.75 5.29
C VAL A 15 2.62 -5.19 6.37
N GLU A 16 3.91 -4.99 6.13
CA GLU A 16 4.95 -5.28 7.12
C GLU A 16 5.83 -4.08 7.35
N VAL A 17 6.20 -3.88 8.60
CA VAL A 17 6.98 -2.74 9.06
C VAL A 17 8.19 -3.26 9.81
N GLN A 18 9.35 -2.65 9.58
CA GLN A 18 10.57 -3.01 10.28
C GLN A 18 10.87 -1.97 11.34
N ILE A 19 11.03 -2.41 12.59
CA ILE A 19 11.41 -1.54 13.70
C ILE A 19 12.61 -2.22 14.38
N ASP A 20 13.68 -1.47 14.55
CA ASP A 20 14.93 -1.97 15.14
C ASP A 20 15.42 -3.25 14.47
N GLY A 21 15.29 -3.28 13.15
CA GLY A 21 15.76 -4.40 12.36
C GLY A 21 14.83 -5.61 12.33
N LEU A 22 13.70 -5.56 13.02
CA LEU A 22 12.80 -6.69 13.11
C LEU A 22 11.49 -6.42 12.34
N TRP A 23 11.19 -7.27 11.38
CA TRP A 23 9.96 -7.18 10.61
C TRP A 23 8.77 -7.70 11.42
N GLY A 24 7.67 -6.97 11.33
CA GLY A 24 6.42 -7.34 11.95
C GLY A 24 5.25 -6.82 11.13
N THR A 25 4.06 -7.03 11.64
CA THR A 25 2.83 -6.73 10.91
C THR A 25 2.07 -5.57 11.54
N VAL A 26 0.98 -5.21 10.91
CA VAL A 26 0.02 -4.20 11.35
C VAL A 26 -1.33 -4.90 11.51
N SER A 27 -1.97 -4.70 12.65
CA SER A 27 -3.30 -5.24 12.88
C SER A 27 -4.33 -4.51 12.03
N ASP A 28 -5.37 -5.23 11.64
CA ASP A 28 -6.46 -4.67 10.83
C ASP A 28 -7.47 -3.87 11.65
N LEU A 29 -7.27 -3.72 12.94
CA LEU A 29 -8.17 -2.94 13.78
C LEU A 29 -8.25 -1.51 13.26
N GLY A 30 -9.44 -1.10 12.81
CA GLY A 30 -9.63 0.22 12.24
C GLY A 30 -9.02 0.43 10.85
N TRP A 31 -8.55 -0.62 10.20
CA TRP A 31 -7.86 -0.53 8.90
C TRP A 31 -8.82 -0.18 7.78
N ASP A 32 -8.55 0.91 7.05
CA ASP A 32 -9.45 1.39 6.01
C ASP A 32 -8.68 1.83 4.76
N ILE A 33 -9.43 2.32 3.78
CA ILE A 33 -8.86 2.69 2.48
C ILE A 33 -7.89 3.88 2.58
N TYR A 34 -8.08 4.76 3.56
CA TYR A 34 -7.18 5.89 3.75
C TYR A 34 -5.83 5.43 4.25
N ASP A 35 -5.82 4.45 5.16
CA ASP A 35 -4.60 3.83 5.66
C ASP A 35 -3.88 3.11 4.52
N ALA A 36 -4.63 2.33 3.76
CA ALA A 36 -4.09 1.61 2.61
C ALA A 36 -3.50 2.56 1.58
N ASN A 37 -4.14 3.71 1.37
CA ASN A 37 -3.66 4.70 0.41
C ASN A 37 -2.28 5.23 0.78
N VAL A 38 -2.07 5.48 2.08
CA VAL A 38 -0.76 5.93 2.57
C VAL A 38 0.30 4.85 2.31
N VAL A 39 -0.02 3.59 2.62
CA VAL A 39 0.90 2.48 2.38
C VAL A 39 1.27 2.38 0.90
N CYS A 40 0.27 2.44 0.02
CA CYS A 40 0.50 2.32 -1.41
C CYS A 40 1.38 3.44 -1.93
N LYS A 41 1.10 4.68 -1.56
CA LYS A 41 1.90 5.81 -1.98
C LYS A 41 3.31 5.77 -1.42
N GLN A 42 3.46 5.33 -0.18
CA GLN A 42 4.78 5.20 0.44
C GLN A 42 5.64 4.18 -0.28
N ASN A 43 5.03 3.19 -0.91
CA ASN A 43 5.73 2.19 -1.70
C ASN A 43 5.78 2.54 -3.19
N ASN A 44 5.51 3.78 -3.53
CA ASN A 44 5.60 4.32 -4.90
C ASN A 44 4.56 3.76 -5.85
N PHE A 45 3.40 3.40 -5.33
CA PHE A 45 2.24 3.06 -6.15
C PHE A 45 1.30 4.25 -6.24
N GLY A 46 0.30 4.14 -7.11
CA GLY A 46 -0.58 5.24 -7.41
C GLY A 46 -1.66 5.51 -6.36
N GLY A 47 -1.85 4.61 -5.43
CA GLY A 47 -2.89 4.72 -4.42
C GLY A 47 -3.48 3.35 -4.18
N ALA A 48 -4.50 3.26 -3.32
CA ALA A 48 -5.07 1.97 -2.93
C ALA A 48 -6.30 1.63 -3.75
N VAL A 49 -6.33 0.40 -4.25
CA VAL A 49 -7.53 -0.22 -4.79
C VAL A 49 -8.39 -0.74 -3.65
N GLY A 50 -7.76 -1.27 -2.61
CA GLY A 50 -8.50 -1.83 -1.48
C GLY A 50 -7.67 -1.95 -0.23
N ALA A 51 -8.37 -1.97 0.90
CA ALA A 51 -7.84 -2.25 2.22
C ALA A 51 -8.50 -3.53 2.70
N TYR A 52 -7.72 -4.49 3.18
CA TYR A 52 -8.24 -5.81 3.52
C TYR A 52 -7.91 -6.19 4.94
N SER A 53 -8.82 -6.92 5.55
CA SER A 53 -8.75 -7.38 6.94
C SER A 53 -8.58 -8.89 6.99
N GLY A 54 -8.39 -9.41 8.22
CA GLY A 54 -8.45 -10.84 8.45
C GLY A 54 -7.36 -11.63 7.79
N SER A 55 -6.18 -11.04 7.64
CA SER A 55 -5.03 -11.71 7.02
C SER A 55 -5.35 -12.23 5.62
N ASN A 56 -6.01 -11.41 4.85
CA ASN A 56 -6.48 -11.76 3.50
C ASN A 56 -5.34 -12.27 2.60
N PHE A 57 -4.13 -11.80 2.80
CA PHE A 57 -2.96 -12.23 2.03
C PHE A 57 -2.00 -13.07 2.89
N GLY A 58 -2.55 -13.77 3.87
CA GLY A 58 -1.79 -14.68 4.71
C GLY A 58 -1.37 -14.06 6.03
N ASN A 59 -1.13 -14.94 7.00
CA ASN A 59 -0.68 -14.54 8.32
C ASN A 59 0.81 -14.25 8.28
N GLY A 60 1.21 -13.13 8.89
CA GLY A 60 2.62 -12.82 9.04
C GLY A 60 3.22 -13.52 10.24
N LYS A 61 4.43 -13.09 10.58
CA LYS A 61 5.18 -13.62 11.71
C LYS A 61 5.83 -12.47 12.45
N GLY A 62 6.33 -12.76 13.64
CA GLY A 62 7.00 -11.77 14.45
C GLY A 62 6.02 -10.88 15.19
N PRO A 63 6.47 -9.70 15.61
CA PRO A 63 5.61 -8.78 16.35
C PRO A 63 4.49 -8.22 15.49
N ILE A 64 3.42 -7.82 16.14
CA ILE A 64 2.40 -6.99 15.53
C ILE A 64 2.66 -5.59 16.10
N TRP A 65 3.31 -4.77 15.27
CA TRP A 65 3.90 -3.52 15.77
C TRP A 65 2.88 -2.43 16.05
N MET A 66 1.82 -2.36 15.27
CA MET A 66 0.92 -1.21 15.28
C MET A 66 -0.49 -1.63 14.95
N SER A 67 -1.45 -0.81 15.39
CA SER A 67 -2.86 -1.03 15.12
C SER A 67 -3.60 0.31 15.11
N ASN A 68 -4.84 0.23 14.71
CA ASN A 68 -5.79 1.35 14.83
C ASN A 68 -5.29 2.63 14.18
N PHE A 69 -4.85 2.52 12.93
CA PHE A 69 -4.44 3.68 12.17
C PHE A 69 -5.63 4.56 11.83
N GLN A 70 -5.38 5.87 11.82
CA GLN A 70 -6.38 6.86 11.48
C GLN A 70 -5.78 7.84 10.47
N CYS A 71 -5.37 7.31 9.33
CA CYS A 71 -4.77 8.13 8.29
C CYS A 71 -5.84 8.96 7.58
N LYS A 72 -5.44 10.13 7.12
CA LYS A 72 -6.28 10.96 6.24
C LYS A 72 -6.14 10.55 4.79
N GLY A 73 -5.07 9.85 4.45
CA GLY A 73 -4.77 9.39 3.11
C GLY A 73 -3.66 10.15 2.42
N SER A 74 -3.24 11.26 3.00
CA SER A 74 -2.23 12.15 2.39
C SER A 74 -0.93 12.22 3.16
N GLU A 75 -0.81 11.50 4.27
CA GLU A 75 0.43 11.50 5.05
C GLU A 75 1.57 10.91 4.23
N PRO A 76 2.81 11.39 4.43
CA PRO A 76 3.94 10.90 3.64
C PRO A 76 4.37 9.48 4.02
N SER A 77 4.00 9.01 5.20
CA SER A 77 4.31 7.66 5.63
C SER A 77 3.29 7.19 6.65
N LEU A 78 3.19 5.87 6.79
CA LEU A 78 2.26 5.27 7.75
C LEU A 78 2.58 5.71 9.18
N ALA A 79 3.86 5.88 9.50
CA ALA A 79 4.27 6.31 10.82
C ALA A 79 3.77 7.70 11.18
N LYS A 80 3.42 8.53 10.21
CA LYS A 80 2.88 9.86 10.45
C LYS A 80 1.39 9.88 10.73
N CYS A 81 0.71 8.78 10.51
CA CYS A 81 -0.70 8.66 10.86
C CYS A 81 -0.84 8.45 12.36
N ILE A 82 -1.96 8.88 12.91
CA ILE A 82 -2.30 8.54 14.30
C ILE A 82 -2.51 7.04 14.38
N HIS A 83 -1.91 6.40 15.36
CA HIS A 83 -2.01 4.95 15.53
C HIS A 83 -1.67 4.56 16.96
N ASN A 84 -1.99 3.33 17.31
CA ASN A 84 -1.61 2.73 18.59
C ASN A 84 -0.43 1.79 18.40
N SER A 85 0.37 1.65 19.45
CA SER A 85 1.42 0.64 19.44
C SER A 85 0.83 -0.71 19.87
N THR A 86 1.64 -1.60 20.17
CA THR A 86 1.58 -3.04 20.06
C THR A 86 0.80 -3.84 21.10
N GLU A 87 0.16 -3.24 22.07
CA GLU A 87 -0.40 -4.04 23.17
C GLU A 87 -1.58 -4.91 22.82
N VAL A 88 -2.16 -4.69 21.65
CA VAL A 88 -3.38 -5.40 21.30
C VAL A 88 -3.16 -6.75 20.61
N GLN A 89 -1.95 -7.00 20.18
CA GLN A 89 -1.71 -8.07 19.22
C GLN A 89 -1.93 -9.47 19.77
N GLU A 90 -1.64 -9.67 21.03
CA GLU A 90 -1.65 -11.04 21.55
C GLU A 90 -3.04 -11.64 21.60
N LYS A 91 -4.05 -10.79 21.65
CA LYS A 91 -5.41 -11.29 21.71
C LYS A 91 -5.84 -12.01 20.44
N TYR A 92 -5.39 -11.52 19.30
CA TYR A 92 -5.86 -12.02 18.00
C TYR A 92 -4.76 -12.69 17.18
N GLY A 93 -3.50 -12.55 17.59
CA GLY A 93 -2.39 -13.08 16.82
C GLY A 93 -2.40 -12.55 15.40
N HIS A 94 -1.83 -13.30 14.49
CA HIS A 94 -1.71 -12.90 13.11
C HIS A 94 -2.96 -13.15 12.26
N TYR A 95 -4.06 -13.55 12.87
CA TYR A 95 -5.32 -13.72 12.15
C TYR A 95 -5.91 -12.38 11.69
N ARG A 96 -5.39 -11.28 12.20
CA ARG A 96 -5.90 -9.95 11.92
C ARG A 96 -4.84 -9.05 11.29
N ASP A 97 -3.97 -9.59 10.49
CA ASP A 97 -2.98 -8.78 9.80
C ASP A 97 -3.62 -8.01 8.66
N ALA A 98 -3.30 -6.71 8.59
CA ALA A 98 -3.82 -5.81 7.57
C ALA A 98 -3.11 -6.00 6.25
N SER A 99 -3.84 -5.82 5.17
CA SER A 99 -3.32 -5.97 3.81
C SER A 99 -3.84 -4.87 2.91
N VAL A 100 -3.18 -4.70 1.78
CA VAL A 100 -3.55 -3.69 0.79
C VAL A 100 -3.49 -4.27 -0.60
N GLU A 101 -4.20 -3.61 -1.51
CA GLU A 101 -3.98 -3.77 -2.93
C GLU A 101 -3.87 -2.37 -3.52
N CYS A 102 -2.82 -2.14 -4.30
CA CYS A 102 -2.50 -0.82 -4.84
C CYS A 102 -2.71 -0.77 -6.34
N TYR A 103 -3.04 0.41 -6.85
CA TYR A 103 -2.88 0.65 -8.28
C TYR A 103 -1.40 0.52 -8.61
N GLY A 104 -1.09 -0.05 -9.76
CA GLY A 104 0.29 -0.27 -10.16
C GLY A 104 1.03 1.04 -10.38
N LYS A 105 2.32 0.92 -10.68
CA LYS A 105 3.17 2.09 -10.94
C LYS A 105 2.83 2.80 -12.25
N LEU A 106 1.76 2.39 -12.89
CA LEU A 106 1.25 3.05 -14.09
C LEU A 106 1.06 4.54 -13.87
N PHE A 107 0.72 4.94 -12.63
CA PHE A 107 0.58 6.35 -12.33
C PHE A 107 1.86 7.13 -12.62
N ALA A 108 3.02 6.57 -12.28
CA ALA A 108 4.29 7.21 -12.58
C ALA A 108 4.52 7.32 -14.09
N ILE A 109 4.12 6.32 -14.83
CA ILE A 109 4.19 6.36 -16.28
C ILE A 109 3.31 7.44 -16.84
N LEU A 110 2.11 7.60 -16.30
CA LEU A 110 1.18 8.62 -16.74
C LEU A 110 1.68 10.03 -16.46
N HIS A 111 2.52 10.22 -15.47
CA HIS A 111 3.13 11.52 -15.24
C HIS A 111 4.02 11.96 -16.40
N PHE A 112 4.61 11.03 -17.08
CA PHE A 112 5.45 11.34 -18.25
C PHE A 112 4.68 11.25 -19.54
N ALA A 113 3.60 10.50 -19.56
CA ALA A 113 2.81 10.26 -20.75
C ALA A 113 2.25 11.54 -21.40
N PRO A 114 1.84 12.55 -20.64
CA PRO A 114 1.29 13.74 -21.27
C PRO A 114 2.22 14.38 -22.30
N ILE A 115 3.51 14.26 -22.09
CA ILE A 115 4.47 14.79 -23.05
C ILE A 115 4.36 14.03 -24.36
N VAL A 116 4.28 12.72 -24.29
CA VAL A 116 4.19 11.86 -25.47
C VAL A 116 2.85 12.02 -26.15
N LEU A 117 1.77 11.99 -25.39
CA LEU A 117 0.43 12.06 -25.95
C LEU A 117 0.14 13.39 -26.60
N MET A 118 0.70 14.44 -26.07
CA MET A 118 0.51 15.75 -26.66
C MET A 118 1.29 15.93 -27.94
N LEU A 119 2.22 15.09 -28.15
CA LEU A 119 2.98 15.07 -29.36
C LEU A 119 2.31 14.26 -30.43
N GLY A 120 1.58 13.42 -30.13
CA GLY A 120 1.02 12.61 -30.84
C GLY A 120 0.40 11.66 -31.03
N LEU A 121 1.33 12.20 -30.17
CA LEU A 121 0.62 11.90 -30.01
C LEU A 121 0.42 11.44 -29.77
N HIS A 122 1.27 11.77 -30.24
CA HIS A 122 0.49 11.63 -29.92
C HIS A 122 0.25 10.89 -29.71
N VAL A 123 1.17 11.02 -30.23
CA VAL A 123 0.46 10.69 -30.00
C VAL A 123 -0.21 10.15 -29.74
N THR A 124 0.28 10.36 -30.45
CA THR A 124 -0.73 10.15 -30.27
C THR A 124 -1.26 9.77 -29.85
N THR A 125 -0.69 10.10 -30.21
CA THR A 125 -1.46 10.10 -29.67
C THR A 125 -1.69 9.46 -29.47
N LYS A 126 -1.13 9.59 -29.97
CA LYS A 126 -1.60 9.34 -29.61
C LYS A 126 -1.87 8.58 -29.15
N THR A 127 -0.95 8.82 -29.73
CA THR A 127 -1.40 8.57 -29.14
C THR A 127 -1.55 7.83 -28.64
N HIS A 128 -0.69 8.02 -29.32
CA HIS A 128 -1.29 7.72 -28.71
C HIS A 128 -1.27 7.19 -28.19
N LEU A 129 -0.26 7.46 -28.62
CA LEU A 129 -0.61 7.52 -28.04
C LEU A 129 -0.65 6.82 -27.71
N LEU A 130 0.26 7.03 -28.24
CA LEU A 130 -0.23 6.94 -27.84
C LEU A 130 -0.33 6.41 -27.49
N ILE A 131 0.49 6.66 -27.88
CA ILE A 131 -0.07 6.82 -27.45
C ILE A 131 -0.17 6.40 -27.16
N ILE A 132 0.80 6.77 -27.63
CA ILE A 132 0.20 6.98 -27.31
C ILE A 132 0.05 6.72 -27.02
N MET A 133 1.00 7.06 -27.39
CA MET A 133 0.37 7.43 -27.21
C MET A 133 -0.01 7.32 -26.76
#